data_f3ffc5e081b4a3082f2658deca414494
#
_entry.id   f3ffc5e081b4a3082f2658deca414494
#
_cell.length_a   1.000
_cell.length_b   1.000
_cell.length_c   1.000
_cell.angle_alpha   90.00
_cell.angle_beta   90.00
_cell.angle_gamma   90.00
#
_symmetry.space_group_name_H-M   'P 1'
#
loop_
_entity.id
_entity.type
_entity.pdbx_description
1 polymer ?
#
loop_
_entity_poly.entity_id
_entity_poly.type
_entity_poly.pdbx_seq_one_letter_code
_entity_poly.pdbx_strand_id
1 'polypeptide(L)'
;MAADDENLGEVLGALTLDTEITGNQGRIRLDGKVPDPNELRSDLINENVSFFAAQSDVREKLLGYQQSLAEVAESAGFSGLVMEGRDIGSVIYPDAQVKVFLQADERERKKRREAEGQTDAISLRDKMDTTRKNAPLACPDGALVIDTGRHSIDQVVGMVLDLAEKARS
;
A
#
# COMPACT_ATOMS: atom_id res chain seq x y z
N MET A 1 -6.90 -2.03 -24.96
CA MET A 1 -7.62 -0.77 -25.16
C MET A 1 -6.85 0.26 -24.36
N ALA A 2 -6.17 1.20 -25.02
CA ALA A 2 -5.61 2.35 -24.33
C ALA A 2 -6.81 3.15 -23.79
N ALA A 3 -6.87 3.37 -22.48
CA ALA A 3 -7.79 4.35 -21.93
C ALA A 3 -7.32 5.71 -22.50
N ASP A 4 -8.18 6.40 -23.20
CA ASP A 4 -7.89 7.75 -23.66
C ASP A 4 -7.64 8.60 -22.42
N ASP A 5 -6.52 9.33 -22.35
CA ASP A 5 -6.12 10.14 -21.18
C ASP A 5 -7.21 11.15 -20.77
N GLU A 6 -7.97 11.66 -21.74
CA GLU A 6 -9.11 12.55 -21.47
C GLU A 6 -10.23 11.87 -20.65
N ASN A 7 -10.51 10.59 -20.91
CA ASN A 7 -11.54 9.84 -20.17
C ASN A 7 -11.08 9.50 -18.73
N LEU A 8 -9.79 9.27 -18.51
CA LEU A 8 -9.26 8.97 -17.17
C LEU A 8 -9.43 10.16 -16.20
N GLY A 9 -9.16 11.39 -16.66
CA GLY A 9 -9.31 12.60 -15.86
C GLY A 9 -10.77 12.84 -15.43
N GLU A 10 -11.74 12.64 -16.33
CA GLU A 10 -13.16 12.76 -16.01
C GLU A 10 -13.61 11.72 -15.00
N VAL A 11 -13.20 10.45 -15.18
CA VAL A 11 -13.51 9.35 -14.22
C VAL A 11 -12.92 9.63 -12.85
N LEU A 12 -11.66 10.05 -12.78
CA LEU A 12 -11.00 10.38 -11.50
C LEU A 12 -11.64 11.61 -10.85
N GLY A 13 -12.06 12.60 -11.63
CA GLY A 13 -12.76 13.80 -11.13
C GLY A 13 -14.10 13.47 -10.48
N ALA A 14 -14.87 12.56 -11.09
CA ALA A 14 -16.17 12.12 -10.60
C ALA A 14 -16.07 11.14 -9.42
N LEU A 15 -14.96 10.38 -9.31
CA LEU A 15 -14.79 9.34 -8.30
C LEU A 15 -14.72 9.91 -6.89
N THR A 16 -15.60 9.45 -6.01
CA THR A 16 -15.57 9.77 -4.57
C THR A 16 -14.82 8.67 -3.81
N LEU A 17 -13.85 9.09 -3.00
CA LEU A 17 -13.07 8.21 -2.13
C LEU A 17 -13.39 8.56 -0.68
N ASP A 18 -13.79 7.56 0.10
CA ASP A 18 -13.95 7.70 1.54
C ASP A 18 -13.58 6.39 2.26
N THR A 19 -13.73 6.34 3.58
CA THR A 19 -13.30 5.20 4.40
C THR A 19 -14.46 4.67 5.24
N GLU A 20 -14.73 3.38 5.11
CA GLU A 20 -15.56 2.64 6.07
C GLU A 20 -14.67 2.04 7.15
N ILE A 21 -15.01 2.30 8.42
CA ILE A 21 -14.31 1.71 9.57
C ILE A 21 -15.13 0.56 10.12
N THR A 22 -14.53 -0.62 10.20
CA THR A 22 -15.13 -1.81 10.82
C THR A 22 -14.16 -2.39 11.84
N GLY A 23 -14.50 -2.33 13.12
CA GLY A 23 -13.58 -2.69 14.20
C GLY A 23 -12.34 -1.80 14.19
N ASN A 24 -11.17 -2.37 13.98
CA ASN A 24 -9.87 -1.67 13.89
C ASN A 24 -9.34 -1.58 12.44
N GLN A 25 -10.18 -1.80 11.44
CA GLN A 25 -9.78 -1.78 10.04
C GLN A 25 -10.52 -0.69 9.28
N GLY A 26 -9.77 0.12 8.52
CA GLY A 26 -10.31 1.02 7.51
C GLY A 26 -10.33 0.34 6.14
N ARG A 27 -11.46 0.48 5.43
CA ARG A 27 -11.63 0.01 4.05
C ARG A 27 -12.00 1.18 3.17
N ILE A 28 -11.34 1.28 2.02
CA ILE A 28 -11.70 2.27 1.01
C ILE A 28 -13.10 2.01 0.48
N ARG A 29 -13.91 3.07 0.32
CA ARG A 29 -15.14 3.04 -0.47
C ARG A 29 -14.95 3.87 -1.73
N LEU A 30 -15.39 3.30 -2.83
CA LEU A 30 -15.44 3.96 -4.14
C LEU A 30 -16.92 4.26 -4.42
N ASP A 31 -17.28 5.53 -4.54
CA ASP A 31 -18.67 5.98 -4.72
C ASP A 31 -19.64 5.34 -3.70
N GLY A 32 -19.21 5.33 -2.42
CA GLY A 32 -19.99 4.79 -1.31
C GLY A 32 -20.01 3.26 -1.19
N LYS A 33 -19.30 2.52 -2.03
CA LYS A 33 -19.25 1.06 -2.01
C LYS A 33 -17.85 0.55 -1.69
N VAL A 34 -17.76 -0.41 -0.76
CA VAL A 34 -16.52 -1.17 -0.52
C VAL A 34 -16.35 -2.18 -1.67
N PRO A 35 -15.23 -2.15 -2.40
CA PRO A 35 -14.97 -3.14 -3.45
C PRO A 35 -14.92 -4.57 -2.92
N ASP A 36 -15.40 -5.53 -3.72
CA ASP A 36 -15.31 -6.96 -3.37
C ASP A 36 -13.83 -7.40 -3.35
N PRO A 37 -13.37 -8.07 -2.27
CA PRO A 37 -11.99 -8.56 -2.19
C PRO A 37 -11.60 -9.51 -3.34
N ASN A 38 -12.54 -10.25 -3.92
CA ASN A 38 -12.28 -11.13 -5.05
C ASN A 38 -12.08 -10.34 -6.34
N GLU A 39 -12.85 -9.26 -6.54
CA GLU A 39 -12.65 -8.34 -7.68
C GLU A 39 -11.28 -7.69 -7.61
N LEU A 40 -10.85 -7.23 -6.41
CA LEU A 40 -9.53 -6.62 -6.19
C LEU A 40 -8.36 -7.58 -6.45
N ARG A 41 -8.59 -8.89 -6.43
CA ARG A 41 -7.59 -9.94 -6.69
C ARG A 41 -7.73 -10.57 -8.07
N SER A 42 -8.61 -10.05 -8.91
CA SER A 42 -8.82 -10.57 -10.27
C SER A 42 -7.56 -10.39 -11.13
N ASP A 43 -7.40 -11.27 -12.12
CA ASP A 43 -6.30 -11.19 -13.08
C ASP A 43 -6.31 -9.85 -13.81
N LEU A 44 -7.49 -9.33 -14.16
CA LEU A 44 -7.65 -8.04 -14.81
C LEU A 44 -7.01 -6.90 -13.99
N ILE A 45 -7.25 -6.87 -12.67
CA ILE A 45 -6.63 -5.84 -11.80
C ILE A 45 -5.14 -6.09 -11.65
N ASN A 46 -4.72 -7.34 -11.43
CA ASN A 46 -3.31 -7.68 -11.25
C ASN A 46 -2.45 -7.33 -12.47
N GLU A 47 -2.97 -7.50 -13.68
CA GLU A 47 -2.29 -7.17 -14.93
C GLU A 47 -2.17 -5.66 -15.16
N ASN A 48 -3.14 -4.87 -14.68
CA ASN A 48 -3.23 -3.44 -14.96
C ASN A 48 -2.81 -2.53 -13.81
N VAL A 49 -2.73 -3.02 -12.57
CA VAL A 49 -2.46 -2.19 -11.40
C VAL A 49 -1.16 -1.38 -11.50
N SER A 50 -0.10 -1.97 -12.05
CA SER A 50 1.19 -1.26 -12.19
C SER A 50 1.14 -0.15 -13.24
N PHE A 51 0.34 -0.31 -14.29
CA PHE A 51 0.10 0.74 -15.29
C PHE A 51 -0.61 1.93 -14.65
N PHE A 52 -1.73 1.70 -13.95
CA PHE A 52 -2.47 2.77 -13.27
C PHE A 52 -1.67 3.40 -12.13
N ALA A 53 -0.90 2.62 -11.37
CA ALA A 53 -0.04 3.12 -10.30
C ALA A 53 1.12 4.01 -10.80
N ALA A 54 1.43 3.99 -12.10
CA ALA A 54 2.41 4.87 -12.71
C ALA A 54 1.81 6.19 -13.22
N GLN A 55 0.47 6.30 -13.34
CA GLN A 55 -0.20 7.52 -13.81
C GLN A 55 -0.18 8.60 -12.73
N SER A 56 0.25 9.81 -13.08
CA SER A 56 0.34 10.95 -12.15
C SER A 56 -1.01 11.31 -11.55
N ASP A 57 -2.05 11.39 -12.38
CA ASP A 57 -3.39 11.82 -11.97
C ASP A 57 -4.05 10.83 -11.01
N VAL A 58 -3.85 9.51 -11.24
CA VAL A 58 -4.28 8.47 -10.31
C VAL A 58 -3.57 8.61 -8.97
N ARG A 59 -2.27 8.85 -9.01
CA ARG A 59 -1.46 9.03 -7.80
C ARG A 59 -1.86 10.27 -7.02
N GLU A 60 -2.07 11.39 -7.69
CA GLU A 60 -2.50 12.66 -7.08
C GLU A 60 -3.86 12.49 -6.39
N LYS A 61 -4.84 11.86 -7.08
CA LYS A 61 -6.15 11.55 -6.51
C LYS A 61 -6.04 10.69 -5.26
N LEU A 62 -5.22 9.63 -5.31
CA LEU A 62 -5.04 8.72 -4.19
C LEU A 62 -4.22 9.31 -3.05
N LEU A 63 -3.24 10.18 -3.34
CA LEU A 63 -2.37 10.77 -2.34
C LEU A 63 -3.16 11.57 -1.30
N GLY A 64 -4.06 12.45 -1.76
CA GLY A 64 -4.92 13.22 -0.87
C GLY A 64 -5.79 12.33 0.03
N TYR A 65 -6.39 11.29 -0.54
CA TYR A 65 -7.15 10.32 0.23
C TYR A 65 -6.27 9.58 1.24
N GLN A 66 -5.10 9.09 0.83
CA GLN A 66 -4.19 8.35 1.71
C GLN A 66 -3.69 9.22 2.86
N GLN A 67 -3.38 10.49 2.60
CA GLN A 67 -2.94 11.44 3.63
C GLN A 67 -4.04 11.83 4.61
N SER A 68 -5.31 11.79 4.21
CA SER A 68 -6.43 12.04 5.12
C SER A 68 -6.69 10.90 6.12
N LEU A 69 -6.14 9.70 5.90
CA LEU A 69 -6.42 8.53 6.74
C LEU A 69 -5.94 8.68 8.19
N ALA A 70 -4.91 9.49 8.44
CA ALA A 70 -4.47 9.80 9.81
C ALA A 70 -5.55 10.57 10.58
N GLU A 71 -6.15 11.59 9.96
CA GLU A 71 -7.25 12.37 10.54
C GLU A 71 -8.51 11.52 10.72
N VAL A 72 -8.79 10.63 9.78
CA VAL A 72 -9.89 9.67 9.88
C VAL A 72 -9.70 8.74 11.09
N ALA A 73 -8.49 8.23 11.29
CA ALA A 73 -8.18 7.36 12.42
C ALA A 73 -8.30 8.12 13.76
N GLU A 74 -7.77 9.33 13.84
CA GLU A 74 -7.87 10.19 15.02
C GLU A 74 -9.33 10.53 15.36
N SER A 75 -10.10 10.95 14.37
CA SER A 75 -11.53 11.28 14.53
C SER A 75 -12.37 10.09 14.97
N ALA A 76 -11.95 8.88 14.63
CA ALA A 76 -12.57 7.62 15.06
C ALA A 76 -12.09 7.16 16.45
N GLY A 77 -11.20 7.89 17.11
CA GLY A 77 -10.69 7.61 18.45
C GLY A 77 -9.57 6.57 18.50
N PHE A 78 -8.92 6.28 17.37
CA PHE A 78 -7.74 5.42 17.36
C PHE A 78 -6.49 6.17 17.82
N SER A 79 -5.60 5.45 18.48
CA SER A 79 -4.34 6.00 18.99
C SER A 79 -3.22 6.01 17.92
N GLY A 80 -3.51 5.60 16.70
CA GLY A 80 -2.57 5.61 15.59
C GLY A 80 -3.11 4.88 14.36
N LEU A 81 -2.37 4.98 13.26
CA LEU A 81 -2.67 4.37 11.98
C LEU A 81 -1.50 3.46 11.57
N VAL A 82 -1.81 2.26 11.11
CA VAL A 82 -0.85 1.36 10.46
C VAL A 82 -1.22 1.27 8.98
N MET A 83 -0.29 1.60 8.12
CA MET A 83 -0.46 1.49 6.66
C MET A 83 0.62 0.60 6.06
N GLU A 84 0.23 -0.20 5.07
CA GLU A 84 1.15 -0.96 4.25
C GLU A 84 1.12 -0.49 2.78
N GLY A 85 2.25 -0.57 2.11
CA GLY A 85 2.38 -0.21 0.70
C GLY A 85 3.82 -0.13 0.25
N ARG A 86 4.03 0.32 -0.97
CA ARG A 86 5.34 0.38 -1.62
C ARG A 86 6.09 1.69 -1.37
N ASP A 87 5.36 2.76 -1.09
CA ASP A 87 5.88 4.13 -0.98
C ASP A 87 5.26 4.91 0.20
N ILE A 88 4.67 4.20 1.16
CA ILE A 88 4.02 4.82 2.31
C ILE A 88 5.02 5.70 3.09
N GLY A 89 6.14 5.13 3.50
CA GLY A 89 7.14 5.85 4.33
C GLY A 89 8.11 6.74 3.55
N SER A 90 8.08 6.71 2.20
CA SER A 90 8.96 7.54 1.36
C SER A 90 8.22 8.72 0.72
N VAL A 91 6.90 8.59 0.47
CA VAL A 91 6.11 9.61 -0.26
C VAL A 91 4.86 10.02 0.49
N ILE A 92 4.06 9.07 0.98
CA ILE A 92 2.74 9.37 1.54
C ILE A 92 2.86 9.92 2.95
N TYR A 93 3.63 9.26 3.81
CA TYR A 93 3.94 9.67 5.17
C TYR A 93 5.47 9.64 5.43
N PRO A 94 6.25 10.56 4.80
CA PRO A 94 7.69 10.60 5.00
C PRO A 94 8.09 10.92 6.43
N ASP A 95 7.23 11.61 7.18
CA ASP A 95 7.42 11.98 8.58
C ASP A 95 6.74 11.00 9.55
N ALA A 96 6.35 9.81 9.10
CA ALA A 96 5.79 8.78 9.98
C ALA A 96 6.75 8.49 11.15
N GLN A 97 6.21 8.43 12.37
CA GLN A 97 6.98 8.18 13.59
C GLN A 97 7.68 6.82 13.57
N VAL A 98 7.06 5.83 12.94
CA VAL A 98 7.60 4.49 12.76
C VAL A 98 7.56 4.13 11.29
N LYS A 99 8.72 3.79 10.75
CA LYS A 99 8.87 3.29 9.38
C LYS A 99 9.55 1.95 9.41
N VAL A 100 8.95 0.96 8.76
CA VAL A 100 9.48 -0.39 8.63
C VAL A 100 9.56 -0.77 7.16
N PHE A 101 10.72 -1.24 6.73
CA PHE A 101 10.91 -1.75 5.38
C PHE A 101 11.08 -3.27 5.44
N LEU A 102 10.05 -3.98 5.02
CA LEU A 102 10.07 -5.44 4.97
C LEU A 102 10.70 -5.91 3.67
N GLN A 103 11.72 -6.73 3.76
CA GLN A 103 12.34 -7.36 2.60
C GLN A 103 12.37 -8.88 2.75
N ALA A 104 12.42 -9.57 1.63
CA ALA A 104 12.69 -11.00 1.56
C ALA A 104 13.34 -11.31 0.21
N ASP A 105 14.10 -12.40 0.17
CA ASP A 105 14.62 -12.93 -1.09
C ASP A 105 13.48 -13.20 -2.09
N GLU A 106 13.72 -12.95 -3.38
CA GLU A 106 12.71 -13.14 -4.43
C GLU A 106 12.15 -14.57 -4.45
N ARG A 107 13.01 -15.55 -4.19
CA ARG A 107 12.65 -16.96 -4.14
C ARG A 107 11.66 -17.25 -3.00
N GLU A 108 11.89 -16.66 -1.82
CA GLU A 108 10.99 -16.79 -0.67
C GLU A 108 9.65 -16.10 -0.91
N ARG A 109 9.67 -14.91 -1.53
CA ARG A 109 8.44 -14.20 -1.90
C ARG A 109 7.61 -14.98 -2.91
N LYS A 110 8.26 -15.53 -3.93
CA LYS A 110 7.60 -16.39 -4.92
C LYS A 110 6.95 -17.60 -4.27
N LYS A 111 7.67 -18.31 -3.40
CA LYS A 111 7.17 -19.48 -2.70
C LYS A 111 5.93 -19.16 -1.83
N ARG A 112 5.93 -18.02 -1.14
CA ARG A 112 4.77 -17.59 -0.32
C ARG A 112 3.54 -17.33 -1.20
N ARG A 113 3.70 -16.63 -2.32
CA ARG A 113 2.59 -16.34 -3.22
C ARG A 113 2.04 -17.57 -3.91
N GLU A 114 2.90 -18.49 -4.29
CA GLU A 114 2.46 -19.81 -4.80
C GLU A 114 1.63 -20.57 -3.77
N ALA A 115 2.02 -20.51 -2.49
CA ALA A 115 1.26 -21.10 -1.39
C ALA A 115 -0.10 -20.41 -1.15
N GLU A 116 -0.23 -19.13 -1.50
CA GLU A 116 -1.47 -18.34 -1.47
C GLU A 116 -2.32 -18.52 -2.75
N GLY A 117 -1.88 -19.38 -3.69
CA GLY A 117 -2.58 -19.62 -4.96
C GLY A 117 -2.41 -18.49 -6.00
N GLN A 118 -1.41 -17.61 -5.81
CA GLN A 118 -1.12 -16.50 -6.72
C GLN A 118 0.07 -16.82 -7.61
N THR A 119 -0.09 -16.63 -8.93
CA THR A 119 0.91 -16.97 -9.95
C THR A 119 1.48 -15.75 -10.67
N ASP A 120 1.24 -14.54 -10.16
CA ASP A 120 1.69 -13.31 -10.81
C ASP A 120 3.22 -13.17 -10.87
N ALA A 121 3.69 -12.43 -11.87
CA ALA A 121 5.10 -12.19 -12.09
C ALA A 121 5.67 -11.15 -11.11
N ILE A 122 6.01 -11.60 -9.89
CA ILE A 122 6.57 -10.74 -8.81
C ILE A 122 7.76 -9.92 -9.31
N SER A 123 8.69 -10.57 -10.02
CA SER A 123 9.89 -9.92 -10.54
C SER A 123 9.59 -8.78 -11.53
N LEU A 124 8.57 -8.95 -12.36
CA LEU A 124 8.14 -7.91 -13.30
C LEU A 124 7.54 -6.72 -12.54
N ARG A 125 6.66 -6.98 -11.58
CA ARG A 125 6.02 -5.95 -10.76
C ARG A 125 7.03 -5.18 -9.92
N ASP A 126 7.93 -5.88 -9.22
CA ASP A 126 8.99 -5.23 -8.46
C ASP A 126 9.91 -4.38 -9.34
N LYS A 127 10.24 -4.86 -10.54
CA LYS A 127 11.01 -4.09 -11.50
C LYS A 127 10.27 -2.83 -11.95
N MET A 128 8.99 -2.92 -12.25
CA MET A 128 8.16 -1.76 -12.61
C MET A 128 8.07 -0.76 -11.44
N ASP A 129 7.82 -1.25 -10.21
CA ASP A 129 7.74 -0.40 -9.02
C ASP A 129 9.08 0.29 -8.69
N THR A 130 10.21 -0.38 -8.92
CA THR A 130 11.54 0.18 -8.66
C THR A 130 11.97 1.19 -9.72
N THR A 131 11.57 1.00 -10.98
CA THR A 131 12.01 1.84 -12.11
C THR A 131 11.04 2.95 -12.48
N ARG A 132 9.88 3.04 -11.86
CA ARG A 132 8.91 4.11 -12.13
C ARG A 132 9.47 5.48 -11.75
N LYS A 133 9.15 6.50 -12.54
CA LYS A 133 9.63 7.87 -12.34
C LYS A 133 9.06 8.50 -11.06
N ASN A 134 7.80 8.20 -10.75
CA ASN A 134 7.10 8.77 -9.60
C ASN A 134 7.03 7.73 -8.48
N ALA A 135 7.52 8.09 -7.30
CA ALA A 135 7.52 7.27 -6.10
C ALA A 135 8.03 5.82 -6.33
N PRO A 136 9.30 5.64 -6.71
CA PRO A 136 9.88 4.31 -6.87
C PRO A 136 9.87 3.55 -5.54
N LEU A 137 9.84 2.21 -5.62
CA LEU A 137 10.04 1.38 -4.44
C LEU A 137 11.46 1.61 -3.90
N ALA A 138 11.56 2.25 -2.76
CA ALA A 138 12.81 2.54 -2.07
C ALA A 138 12.66 2.35 -0.57
N CYS A 139 13.74 2.00 0.12
CA CYS A 139 13.76 1.98 1.57
C CYS A 139 13.69 3.43 2.08
N PRO A 140 12.68 3.80 2.88
CA PRO A 140 12.57 5.15 3.43
C PRO A 140 13.72 5.47 4.39
N ASP A 141 14.15 6.72 4.43
CA ASP A 141 15.13 7.18 5.40
C ASP A 141 14.64 6.94 6.84
N GLY A 142 15.52 6.40 7.67
CA GLY A 142 15.23 6.07 9.07
C GLY A 142 14.32 4.85 9.27
N ALA A 143 14.02 4.08 8.22
CA ALA A 143 13.23 2.88 8.37
C ALA A 143 14.02 1.72 8.99
N LEU A 144 13.40 0.97 9.89
CA LEU A 144 13.90 -0.32 10.33
C LEU A 144 13.75 -1.34 9.20
N VAL A 145 14.86 -1.87 8.72
CA VAL A 145 14.87 -2.93 7.69
C VAL A 145 14.74 -4.29 8.36
N ILE A 146 13.72 -5.07 7.98
CA ILE A 146 13.50 -6.42 8.49
C ILE A 146 13.52 -7.41 7.34
N ASP A 147 14.44 -8.37 7.40
CA ASP A 147 14.47 -9.52 6.48
C ASP A 147 13.48 -10.59 6.95
N THR A 148 12.32 -10.63 6.35
CA THR A 148 11.24 -11.56 6.71
C THR A 148 11.53 -13.01 6.30
N GLY A 149 12.61 -13.26 5.55
CA GLY A 149 13.10 -14.63 5.29
C GLY A 149 13.81 -15.24 6.50
N ARG A 150 14.24 -14.42 7.47
CA ARG A 150 14.99 -14.84 8.66
C ARG A 150 14.17 -14.83 9.94
N HIS A 151 12.94 -14.36 9.90
CA HIS A 151 12.08 -14.16 11.05
C HIS A 151 10.71 -14.78 10.84
N SER A 152 10.12 -15.35 11.90
CA SER A 152 8.71 -15.73 11.89
C SER A 152 7.80 -14.49 11.89
N ILE A 153 6.54 -14.67 11.54
CA ILE A 153 5.53 -13.59 11.58
C ILE A 153 5.48 -12.97 12.99
N ASP A 154 5.42 -13.79 14.04
CA ASP A 154 5.35 -13.32 15.42
C ASP A 154 6.59 -12.51 15.83
N GLN A 155 7.78 -12.91 15.36
CA GLN A 155 9.01 -12.14 15.59
C GLN A 155 8.95 -10.77 14.88
N VAL A 156 8.50 -10.72 13.64
CA VAL A 156 8.34 -9.46 12.91
C VAL A 156 7.32 -8.56 13.60
N VAL A 157 6.17 -9.11 13.99
CA VAL A 157 5.14 -8.36 14.74
C VAL A 157 5.71 -7.83 16.05
N GLY A 158 6.45 -8.63 16.81
CA GLY A 158 7.11 -8.19 18.05
C GLY A 158 8.04 -7.01 17.81
N MET A 159 8.91 -7.09 16.80
CA MET A 159 9.82 -5.97 16.43
C MET A 159 9.07 -4.69 16.09
N VAL A 160 7.96 -4.79 15.36
CA VAL A 160 7.14 -3.62 15.00
C VAL A 160 6.46 -3.02 16.23
N LEU A 161 5.92 -3.86 17.13
CA LEU A 161 5.29 -3.40 18.37
C LEU A 161 6.30 -2.69 19.29
N ASP A 162 7.49 -3.29 19.49
CA ASP A 162 8.56 -2.68 20.29
C ASP A 162 8.97 -1.29 19.74
N LEU A 163 9.00 -1.16 18.41
CA LEU A 163 9.31 0.11 17.76
C LEU A 163 8.19 1.14 17.95
N ALA A 164 6.95 0.70 17.85
CA ALA A 164 5.78 1.56 18.07
C ALA A 164 5.68 2.03 19.53
N GLU A 165 5.98 1.17 20.50
CA GLU A 165 6.00 1.54 21.93
C GLU A 165 7.09 2.58 22.23
N LYS A 166 8.29 2.41 21.67
CA LYS A 166 9.39 3.38 21.82
C LYS A 166 9.08 4.75 21.21
N ALA A 167 8.32 4.78 20.11
CA ALA A 167 7.94 6.02 19.46
C ALA A 167 6.84 6.80 20.23
N ARG A 168 6.15 6.13 21.17
CA ARG A 168 5.11 6.74 22.03
C ARG A 168 5.66 7.29 23.34
N SER A 169 6.89 6.91 23.71
CA SER A 169 7.56 7.32 24.95
C SER A 169 8.26 8.66 24.78
#